data_46fda3099fbc279032d0c6c27335531a
#
_entry.id   46fda3099fbc279032d0c6c27335531a
#
_cell.length_a   1.000
_cell.length_b   1.000
_cell.length_c   1.000
_cell.angle_alpha   90.00
_cell.angle_beta   90.00
_cell.angle_gamma   90.00
#
_symmetry.space_group_name_H-M   'P 1'
#
loop_
_entity.id
_entity.type
_entity.pdbx_description
1 polymer ?
#
loop_
_entity_poly.entity_id
_entity_poly.type
_entity_poly.pdbx_seq_one_letter_code
_entity_poly.pdbx_strand_id
1 'polypeptide(L)'
;MIKKIIITALLFFSISSYAVVVTDEQLTTIEDNWLSLEPADAYDFIPEDLTYETYSSPEFQAKLEAAGTKLKESLEGVDIVLAGFMVPVEYVGTDVSKFLLVPEAGQCIHVPPPPLNQTILVDVSSEPTKFRDLYMPIIVYGRISVGSQSFDIADSGYTVSDAMVDTLYFSEDDEEYIYNLEDAHD
;
A
#
# COMPACT_ATOMS: atom_id res chain seq x y z
N MET A 1 33.61 -55.57 21.34
CA MET A 1 33.09 -54.30 21.72
C MET A 1 33.07 -53.41 20.47
N ILE A 2 31.89 -53.31 19.79
CA ILE A 2 31.76 -52.55 18.54
C ILE A 2 31.10 -51.20 18.90
N LYS A 3 31.88 -50.10 18.78
CA LYS A 3 31.37 -48.73 18.95
C LYS A 3 30.52 -48.35 17.75
N LYS A 4 29.21 -48.19 17.96
CA LYS A 4 28.31 -47.61 16.98
C LYS A 4 28.57 -46.09 16.90
N ILE A 5 29.07 -45.62 15.76
CA ILE A 5 29.18 -44.22 15.44
C ILE A 5 27.82 -43.81 14.89
N ILE A 6 27.09 -42.96 15.62
CA ILE A 6 25.88 -42.33 15.15
C ILE A 6 26.30 -41.07 14.38
N ILE A 7 26.18 -41.10 13.06
CA ILE A 7 26.36 -39.93 12.20
C ILE A 7 25.02 -39.18 12.18
N THR A 8 24.94 -38.10 12.93
CA THR A 8 23.81 -37.18 12.86
C THR A 8 23.97 -36.34 11.59
N ALA A 9 23.21 -36.65 10.55
CA ALA A 9 23.11 -35.81 9.35
C ALA A 9 22.34 -34.55 9.69
N LEU A 10 23.04 -33.40 9.80
CA LEU A 10 22.42 -32.09 9.81
C LEU A 10 21.89 -31.81 8.38
N LEU A 11 20.60 -31.93 8.22
CA LEU A 11 19.88 -31.39 7.04
C LEU A 11 19.89 -29.84 7.13
N PHE A 12 20.84 -29.22 6.41
CA PHE A 12 20.74 -27.81 6.11
C PHE A 12 19.56 -27.64 5.17
N PHE A 13 18.46 -27.16 5.72
CA PHE A 13 17.36 -26.60 4.91
C PHE A 13 17.84 -25.23 4.41
N SER A 14 18.36 -25.21 3.19
CA SER A 14 18.58 -23.93 2.49
C SER A 14 17.22 -23.34 2.15
N ILE A 15 16.80 -22.34 2.91
CA ILE A 15 15.68 -21.48 2.52
C ILE A 15 16.20 -20.65 1.36
N SER A 16 15.85 -21.04 0.14
CA SER A 16 16.08 -20.20 -1.03
C SER A 16 15.06 -19.07 -0.98
N SER A 17 15.51 -17.90 -0.61
CA SER A 17 14.74 -16.68 -0.79
C SER A 17 14.52 -16.46 -2.28
N TYR A 18 13.30 -16.49 -2.70
CA TYR A 18 12.93 -16.16 -4.07
C TYR A 18 12.62 -14.67 -4.11
N ALA A 19 13.42 -13.89 -4.83
CA ALA A 19 13.01 -12.56 -5.25
C ALA A 19 11.77 -12.71 -6.14
N VAL A 20 10.71 -12.02 -5.81
CA VAL A 20 9.53 -11.94 -6.67
C VAL A 20 9.79 -10.83 -7.66
N VAL A 21 9.86 -11.20 -8.94
CA VAL A 21 10.00 -10.24 -10.04
C VAL A 21 8.60 -9.85 -10.47
N VAL A 22 8.28 -8.56 -10.37
CA VAL A 22 6.99 -8.00 -10.80
C VAL A 22 7.18 -7.47 -12.22
N THR A 23 6.38 -7.92 -13.16
CA THR A 23 6.42 -7.48 -14.57
C THR A 23 5.70 -6.15 -14.77
N ASP A 24 6.02 -5.42 -15.85
CA ASP A 24 5.31 -4.18 -16.23
C ASP A 24 3.79 -4.36 -16.28
N GLU A 25 3.31 -5.51 -16.77
CA GLU A 25 1.88 -5.82 -16.79
C GLU A 25 1.29 -5.91 -15.39
N GLN A 26 2.02 -6.49 -14.43
CA GLN A 26 1.60 -6.56 -13.03
C GLN A 26 1.64 -5.20 -12.34
N LEU A 27 2.60 -4.33 -12.70
CA LEU A 27 2.67 -2.97 -12.20
C LEU A 27 1.55 -2.08 -12.71
N THR A 28 1.25 -2.14 -14.00
CA THR A 28 0.07 -1.47 -14.58
C THR A 28 -1.19 -1.90 -13.83
N THR A 29 -1.32 -3.19 -13.49
CA THR A 29 -2.42 -3.69 -12.68
C THR A 29 -2.40 -3.13 -11.25
N ILE A 30 -1.22 -2.92 -10.65
CA ILE A 30 -1.06 -2.33 -9.32
C ILE A 30 -1.41 -0.84 -9.32
N GLU A 31 -0.95 -0.08 -10.31
CA GLU A 31 -1.32 1.34 -10.49
C GLU A 31 -2.83 1.49 -10.73
N ASP A 32 -3.42 0.69 -11.59
CA ASP A 32 -4.85 0.67 -11.82
C ASP A 32 -5.66 0.27 -10.57
N ASN A 33 -5.06 -0.43 -9.62
CA ASN A 33 -5.75 -0.83 -8.38
C ASN A 33 -6.15 0.37 -7.51
N TRP A 34 -5.44 1.49 -7.53
CA TRP A 34 -5.87 2.70 -6.83
C TRP A 34 -7.19 3.24 -7.37
N LEU A 35 -7.36 3.27 -8.69
CA LEU A 35 -8.64 3.61 -9.33
C LEU A 35 -9.73 2.59 -8.98
N SER A 36 -9.36 1.34 -8.74
CA SER A 36 -10.29 0.29 -8.35
C SER A 36 -10.88 0.46 -6.95
N LEU A 37 -10.29 1.30 -6.10
CA LEU A 37 -10.82 1.66 -4.79
C LEU A 37 -12.01 2.64 -4.89
N GLU A 38 -12.16 3.30 -6.01
CA GLU A 38 -13.24 4.26 -6.23
C GLU A 38 -14.54 3.54 -6.63
N PRO A 39 -15.70 4.01 -6.16
CA PRO A 39 -16.98 3.61 -6.75
C PRO A 39 -17.03 4.02 -8.23
N ALA A 40 -17.55 3.16 -9.10
CA ALA A 40 -17.52 3.35 -10.55
C ALA A 40 -18.17 4.65 -11.05
N ASP A 41 -19.11 5.20 -10.28
CA ASP A 41 -19.87 6.40 -10.61
C ASP A 41 -19.43 7.66 -9.83
N ALA A 42 -18.38 7.54 -9.01
CA ALA A 42 -17.99 8.61 -8.09
C ALA A 42 -17.59 9.90 -8.83
N TYR A 43 -16.94 9.75 -9.98
CA TYR A 43 -16.32 10.83 -10.75
C TYR A 43 -16.94 11.05 -12.13
N ASP A 44 -18.09 10.44 -12.44
CA ASP A 44 -18.81 10.58 -13.74
C ASP A 44 -19.19 12.03 -14.09
N PHE A 45 -19.18 12.93 -13.12
CA PHE A 45 -19.45 14.35 -13.33
C PHE A 45 -18.28 15.13 -13.92
N ILE A 46 -17.09 14.53 -14.03
CA ILE A 46 -15.90 15.18 -14.61
C ILE A 46 -16.03 15.16 -16.12
N PRO A 47 -16.07 16.36 -16.78
CA PRO A 47 -16.16 16.41 -18.23
C PRO A 47 -14.84 16.02 -18.89
N GLU A 48 -14.90 15.45 -20.10
CA GLU A 48 -13.71 15.09 -20.89
C GLU A 48 -12.84 16.32 -21.21
N ASP A 49 -13.45 17.50 -21.37
CA ASP A 49 -12.78 18.77 -21.68
C ASP A 49 -12.73 19.69 -20.45
N LEU A 50 -12.23 19.16 -19.32
CA LEU A 50 -12.12 19.91 -18.06
C LEU A 50 -11.24 21.16 -18.23
N THR A 51 -11.85 22.35 -18.08
CA THR A 51 -11.13 23.62 -18.11
C THR A 51 -10.68 24.05 -16.73
N TYR A 52 -9.64 24.89 -16.64
CA TYR A 52 -9.19 25.46 -15.36
C TYR A 52 -10.31 26.26 -14.65
N GLU A 53 -11.14 26.97 -15.39
CA GLU A 53 -12.29 27.72 -14.83
C GLU A 53 -13.31 26.78 -14.18
N THR A 54 -13.65 25.68 -14.83
CA THR A 54 -14.54 24.64 -14.28
C THR A 54 -13.91 24.00 -13.06
N TYR A 55 -12.65 23.56 -13.17
CA TYR A 55 -11.91 22.92 -12.06
C TYR A 55 -11.84 23.83 -10.83
N SER A 56 -11.53 25.11 -10.99
CA SER A 56 -11.38 26.05 -9.88
C SER A 56 -12.70 26.58 -9.31
N SER A 57 -13.84 26.20 -9.90
CA SER A 57 -15.14 26.64 -9.40
C SER A 57 -15.48 25.99 -8.05
N PRO A 58 -16.05 26.74 -7.08
CA PRO A 58 -16.45 26.19 -5.78
C PRO A 58 -17.43 25.01 -5.89
N GLU A 59 -18.31 25.03 -6.88
CA GLU A 59 -19.28 23.97 -7.12
C GLU A 59 -18.56 22.67 -7.54
N PHE A 60 -17.59 22.76 -8.44
CA PHE A 60 -16.84 21.60 -8.90
C PHE A 60 -15.95 21.03 -7.79
N GLN A 61 -15.28 21.88 -7.02
CA GLN A 61 -14.49 21.47 -5.86
C GLN A 61 -15.34 20.74 -4.80
N ALA A 62 -16.55 21.24 -4.52
CA ALA A 62 -17.46 20.57 -3.61
C ALA A 62 -17.91 19.18 -4.12
N LYS A 63 -18.07 19.01 -5.44
CA LYS A 63 -18.36 17.69 -6.04
C LYS A 63 -17.18 16.74 -5.95
N LEU A 64 -15.96 17.23 -6.17
CA LEU A 64 -14.75 16.43 -6.01
C LEU A 64 -14.58 15.95 -4.55
N GLU A 65 -14.75 16.84 -3.58
CA GLU A 65 -14.71 16.51 -2.18
C GLU A 65 -15.75 15.44 -1.82
N ALA A 66 -17.01 15.64 -2.25
CA ALA A 66 -18.09 14.69 -2.03
C ALA A 66 -17.82 13.31 -2.70
N ALA A 67 -17.21 13.30 -3.89
CA ALA A 67 -16.83 12.07 -4.58
C ALA A 67 -15.72 11.35 -3.82
N GLY A 68 -14.71 12.07 -3.35
CA GLY A 68 -13.58 11.53 -2.60
C GLY A 68 -13.95 10.90 -1.25
N THR A 69 -15.13 11.22 -0.70
CA THR A 69 -15.64 10.61 0.55
C THR A 69 -16.46 9.35 0.34
N LYS A 70 -16.81 9.00 -0.91
CA LYS A 70 -17.58 7.78 -1.20
C LYS A 70 -16.68 6.55 -1.15
N LEU A 71 -17.09 5.55 -0.39
CA LEU A 71 -16.39 4.27 -0.28
C LEU A 71 -17.05 3.21 -1.16
N LYS A 72 -16.23 2.26 -1.62
CA LYS A 72 -16.67 1.14 -2.43
C LYS A 72 -16.94 -0.08 -1.55
N GLU A 73 -18.18 -0.23 -1.10
CA GLU A 73 -18.62 -1.28 -0.19
C GLU A 73 -18.31 -2.72 -0.68
N SER A 74 -18.23 -2.92 -2.01
CA SER A 74 -17.90 -4.23 -2.58
C SER A 74 -16.47 -4.69 -2.35
N LEU A 75 -15.62 -3.85 -1.77
CA LEU A 75 -14.25 -4.20 -1.38
C LEU A 75 -14.18 -4.87 -0.01
N GLU A 76 -15.27 -4.87 0.78
CA GLU A 76 -15.26 -5.52 2.09
C GLU A 76 -14.84 -6.99 1.99
N GLY A 77 -13.76 -7.34 2.70
CA GLY A 77 -13.19 -8.68 2.76
C GLY A 77 -12.44 -9.15 1.51
N VAL A 78 -12.15 -8.28 0.56
CA VAL A 78 -11.36 -8.61 -0.64
C VAL A 78 -9.87 -8.64 -0.29
N ASP A 79 -9.12 -9.60 -0.84
CA ASP A 79 -7.67 -9.64 -0.75
C ASP A 79 -7.07 -8.70 -1.81
N ILE A 80 -6.18 -7.81 -1.38
CA ILE A 80 -5.55 -6.81 -2.25
C ILE A 80 -4.03 -6.95 -2.28
N VAL A 81 -3.45 -6.49 -3.38
CA VAL A 81 -2.02 -6.19 -3.54
C VAL A 81 -1.94 -4.78 -4.08
N LEU A 82 -1.32 -3.88 -3.33
CA LEU A 82 -1.31 -2.48 -3.69
C LEU A 82 0.04 -1.84 -3.39
N ALA A 83 0.65 -1.22 -4.41
CA ALA A 83 1.83 -0.40 -4.25
C ALA A 83 1.47 1.03 -3.85
N GLY A 84 2.32 1.67 -3.06
CA GLY A 84 2.12 3.05 -2.63
C GLY A 84 3.24 3.51 -1.71
N PHE A 85 3.00 4.59 -0.99
CA PHE A 85 3.98 5.23 -0.12
C PHE A 85 3.52 5.21 1.33
N MET A 86 4.47 4.92 2.23
CA MET A 86 4.23 4.81 3.67
C MET A 86 4.21 6.19 4.33
N VAL A 87 3.13 6.51 5.04
CA VAL A 87 3.04 7.69 5.92
C VAL A 87 2.76 7.19 7.34
N PRO A 88 3.78 7.04 8.21
CA PRO A 88 3.63 6.47 9.53
C PRO A 88 2.68 7.29 10.42
N VAL A 89 1.83 6.60 11.19
CA VAL A 89 0.93 7.22 12.18
C VAL A 89 1.16 6.70 13.61
N GLU A 90 1.60 5.44 13.75
CA GLU A 90 1.93 4.88 15.06
C GLU A 90 3.23 4.07 15.02
N TYR A 91 3.97 4.07 16.14
CA TYR A 91 5.23 3.35 16.30
C TYR A 91 5.22 2.46 17.54
N VAL A 92 5.95 1.35 17.47
CA VAL A 92 6.34 0.53 18.63
C VAL A 92 7.87 0.49 18.66
N GLY A 93 8.45 1.22 19.63
CA GLY A 93 9.90 1.44 19.64
C GLY A 93 10.36 2.25 18.42
N THR A 94 11.16 1.65 17.55
CA THR A 94 11.64 2.25 16.29
C THR A 94 10.88 1.79 15.06
N ASP A 95 9.99 0.82 15.23
CA ASP A 95 9.28 0.19 14.13
C ASP A 95 7.88 0.77 13.97
N VAL A 96 7.39 0.80 12.75
CA VAL A 96 6.06 1.32 12.42
C VAL A 96 5.03 0.25 12.69
N SER A 97 4.04 0.56 13.53
CA SER A 97 2.91 -0.34 13.83
C SER A 97 1.66 -0.03 13.04
N LYS A 98 1.49 1.25 12.64
CA LYS A 98 0.41 1.67 11.74
C LYS A 98 0.88 2.80 10.85
N PHE A 99 0.41 2.79 9.60
CA PHE A 99 0.70 3.84 8.63
C PHE A 99 -0.47 4.03 7.66
N LEU A 100 -0.52 5.20 7.04
CA LEU A 100 -1.37 5.41 5.87
C LEU A 100 -0.58 5.01 4.62
N LEU A 101 -1.18 4.20 3.78
CA LEU A 101 -0.72 3.94 2.43
C LEU A 101 -1.42 4.94 1.50
N VAL A 102 -0.62 5.65 0.70
CA VAL A 102 -1.09 6.70 -0.21
C VAL A 102 -0.51 6.49 -1.62
N PRO A 103 -1.20 6.95 -2.69
CA PRO A 103 -0.78 6.68 -4.07
C PRO A 103 0.47 7.45 -4.51
N GLU A 104 0.76 8.61 -3.93
CA GLU A 104 1.84 9.48 -4.39
C GLU A 104 2.83 9.81 -3.28
N ALA A 105 4.10 9.89 -3.66
CA ALA A 105 5.19 10.24 -2.75
C ALA A 105 4.99 11.65 -2.14
N GLY A 106 5.20 11.74 -0.81
CA GLY A 106 5.12 13.01 -0.09
C GLY A 106 3.73 13.49 0.27
N GLN A 107 2.65 12.79 -0.11
CA GLN A 107 1.29 13.10 0.35
C GLN A 107 1.21 13.09 1.87
N CYS A 108 0.29 13.87 2.43
CA CYS A 108 0.11 14.11 3.86
C CYS A 108 1.26 14.85 4.57
N ILE A 109 2.44 14.97 3.96
CA ILE A 109 3.61 15.63 4.55
C ILE A 109 4.00 16.91 3.82
N HIS A 110 4.20 16.82 2.49
CA HIS A 110 4.65 17.92 1.65
C HIS A 110 3.59 18.42 0.66
N VAL A 111 2.60 17.57 0.37
CA VAL A 111 1.42 17.88 -0.44
C VAL A 111 0.16 17.49 0.33
N PRO A 112 -1.00 18.05 -0.01
CA PRO A 112 -2.26 17.71 0.66
C PRO A 112 -2.52 16.20 0.68
N PRO A 113 -3.25 15.68 1.68
CA PRO A 113 -3.64 14.28 1.71
C PRO A 113 -4.53 13.93 0.51
N PRO A 114 -4.49 12.67 0.05
CA PRO A 114 -5.42 12.19 -0.95
C PRO A 114 -6.85 12.13 -0.39
N PRO A 115 -7.86 11.95 -1.24
CA PRO A 115 -9.23 11.72 -0.81
C PRO A 115 -9.37 10.47 0.08
N LEU A 116 -10.44 10.42 0.86
CA LEU A 116 -10.74 9.32 1.77
C LEU A 116 -10.72 7.94 1.06
N ASN A 117 -11.28 7.86 -0.14
CA ASN A 117 -11.31 6.64 -0.96
C ASN A 117 -9.98 6.32 -1.67
N GLN A 118 -8.96 7.12 -1.46
CA GLN A 118 -7.59 6.93 -1.94
C GLN A 118 -6.59 6.88 -0.78
N THR A 119 -7.05 6.60 0.44
CA THR A 119 -6.22 6.47 1.63
C THR A 119 -6.57 5.19 2.38
N ILE A 120 -5.56 4.38 2.66
CA ILE A 120 -5.71 3.10 3.37
C ILE A 120 -4.93 3.16 4.68
N LEU A 121 -5.58 2.83 5.79
CA LEU A 121 -4.86 2.50 7.02
C LEU A 121 -4.30 1.09 6.91
N VAL A 122 -3.01 0.93 7.10
CA VAL A 122 -2.35 -0.37 7.22
C VAL A 122 -1.97 -0.58 8.68
N ASP A 123 -2.54 -1.61 9.29
CA ASP A 123 -2.27 -1.99 10.69
C ASP A 123 -1.42 -3.27 10.70
N VAL A 124 -0.16 -3.11 11.09
CA VAL A 124 0.84 -4.18 11.27
C VAL A 124 1.24 -4.30 12.74
N SER A 125 0.33 -3.96 13.68
CA SER A 125 0.64 -3.97 15.11
C SER A 125 0.99 -5.35 15.65
N SER A 126 0.55 -6.43 15.00
CA SER A 126 0.94 -7.82 15.32
C SER A 126 2.40 -8.10 14.97
N GLU A 127 2.93 -7.48 13.91
CA GLU A 127 4.31 -7.62 13.42
C GLU A 127 4.77 -6.27 12.84
N PRO A 128 5.25 -5.33 13.70
CA PRO A 128 5.66 -4.00 13.25
C PRO A 128 6.79 -4.05 12.23
N THR A 129 6.70 -3.20 11.21
CA THR A 129 7.66 -3.14 10.11
C THR A 129 8.65 -1.99 10.26
N LYS A 130 9.78 -2.06 9.55
CA LYS A 130 10.73 -0.95 9.49
C LYS A 130 10.14 0.25 8.78
N PHE A 131 10.53 1.44 9.20
CA PHE A 131 10.21 2.66 8.47
C PHE A 131 10.84 2.60 7.07
N ARG A 132 10.06 2.99 6.07
CA ARG A 132 10.54 3.21 4.70
C ARG A 132 10.50 4.70 4.40
N ASP A 133 11.50 5.16 3.65
CA ASP A 133 11.56 6.57 3.22
C ASP A 133 10.27 6.97 2.48
N LEU A 134 9.81 8.23 2.66
CA LEU A 134 8.56 8.74 2.09
C LEU A 134 8.51 8.71 0.55
N TYR A 135 9.65 8.53 -0.09
CA TYR A 135 9.80 8.46 -1.54
C TYR A 135 10.14 7.04 -2.02
N MET A 136 10.25 6.09 -1.10
CA MET A 136 10.47 4.68 -1.43
C MET A 136 9.11 3.95 -1.50
N PRO A 137 8.72 3.47 -2.67
CA PRO A 137 7.46 2.74 -2.79
C PRO A 137 7.55 1.39 -2.07
N ILE A 138 6.42 1.00 -1.52
CA ILE A 138 6.22 -0.30 -0.86
C ILE A 138 5.06 -1.03 -1.52
N ILE A 139 5.01 -2.34 -1.32
CA ILE A 139 3.84 -3.15 -1.65
C ILE A 139 3.20 -3.65 -0.36
N VAL A 140 1.89 -3.57 -0.29
CA VAL A 140 1.06 -4.06 0.81
C VAL A 140 0.17 -5.17 0.30
N TYR A 141 0.17 -6.30 1.02
CA TYR A 141 -0.72 -7.42 0.78
C TYR A 141 -1.61 -7.60 1.99
N GLY A 142 -2.87 -7.87 1.77
CA GLY A 142 -3.76 -8.19 2.86
C GLY A 142 -5.22 -8.08 2.47
N ARG A 143 -6.05 -8.29 3.46
CA ARG A 143 -7.51 -8.22 3.30
C ARG A 143 -8.01 -6.85 3.69
N ILE A 144 -8.67 -6.18 2.73
CA ILE A 144 -9.22 -4.85 2.95
C ILE A 144 -10.57 -4.93 3.67
N SER A 145 -10.81 -3.98 4.55
CA SER A 145 -12.12 -3.69 5.15
C SER A 145 -12.52 -2.26 4.87
N VAL A 146 -13.82 -2.04 4.70
CA VAL A 146 -14.41 -0.74 4.35
C VAL A 146 -14.84 -0.02 5.61
N GLY A 147 -14.38 1.21 5.80
CA GLY A 147 -14.74 2.02 6.96
C GLY A 147 -13.73 3.14 7.20
N SER A 148 -14.24 4.34 7.47
CA SER A 148 -13.39 5.50 7.70
C SER A 148 -12.77 5.50 9.09
N GLN A 149 -11.49 5.92 9.14
CA GLN A 149 -10.73 6.18 10.35
C GLN A 149 -10.10 7.56 10.26
N SER A 150 -10.05 8.28 11.38
CA SER A 150 -9.51 9.64 11.44
C SER A 150 -8.21 9.69 12.23
N PHE A 151 -7.20 10.35 11.66
CA PHE A 151 -5.90 10.63 12.26
C PHE A 151 -5.60 12.12 12.18
N ASP A 152 -4.68 12.59 12.97
CA ASP A 152 -4.29 14.02 12.99
C ASP A 152 -3.74 14.48 11.63
N ILE A 153 -3.22 13.57 10.82
CA ILE A 153 -2.54 13.86 9.55
C ILE A 153 -3.47 13.72 8.33
N ALA A 154 -4.38 12.75 8.34
CA ALA A 154 -5.38 12.50 7.29
C ALA A 154 -6.40 11.45 7.75
N ASP A 155 -7.52 11.38 7.03
CA ASP A 155 -8.52 10.32 7.20
C ASP A 155 -8.27 9.19 6.19
N SER A 156 -8.59 7.94 6.57
CA SER A 156 -8.59 6.80 5.66
C SER A 156 -10.00 6.24 5.47
N GLY A 157 -10.31 5.77 4.26
CA GLY A 157 -11.59 5.12 3.95
C GLY A 157 -11.56 3.62 4.07
N TYR A 158 -10.38 3.05 4.12
CA TYR A 158 -10.15 1.62 4.13
C TYR A 158 -9.12 1.23 5.17
N THR A 159 -9.15 -0.03 5.60
CA THR A 159 -8.15 -0.60 6.52
C THR A 159 -7.68 -1.96 5.98
N VAL A 160 -6.37 -2.21 6.06
CA VAL A 160 -5.79 -3.55 5.89
C VAL A 160 -5.10 -3.92 7.19
N SER A 161 -5.59 -4.98 7.85
CA SER A 161 -5.03 -5.47 9.10
C SER A 161 -4.18 -6.71 8.87
N ASP A 162 -3.16 -6.91 9.73
CA ASP A 162 -2.20 -8.02 9.63
C ASP A 162 -1.58 -8.12 8.23
N ALA A 163 -1.25 -6.95 7.66
CA ALA A 163 -0.71 -6.83 6.32
C ALA A 163 0.73 -7.34 6.24
N MET A 164 1.09 -7.95 5.12
CA MET A 164 2.48 -8.09 4.72
C MET A 164 2.92 -6.85 3.96
N VAL A 165 4.12 -6.35 4.29
CA VAL A 165 4.68 -5.12 3.72
C VAL A 165 6.07 -5.40 3.17
N ASP A 166 6.29 -5.01 1.94
CA ASP A 166 7.57 -5.16 1.26
C ASP A 166 8.05 -3.89 0.58
N THR A 167 9.33 -3.80 0.30
CA THR A 167 9.91 -2.66 -0.43
C THR A 167 9.91 -2.98 -1.92
N LEU A 168 9.45 -2.03 -2.74
CA LEU A 168 9.52 -2.12 -4.19
C LEU A 168 10.83 -1.52 -4.68
N TYR A 169 11.69 -2.33 -5.28
CA TYR A 169 12.95 -1.89 -5.89
C TYR A 169 12.82 -1.83 -7.40
N PHE A 170 13.34 -0.74 -7.98
CA PHE A 170 13.44 -0.58 -9.42
C PHE A 170 14.86 -0.93 -9.86
N SER A 171 15.03 -1.85 -10.80
CA SER A 171 16.31 -2.12 -11.42
C SER A 171 16.55 -1.13 -12.56
N GLU A 172 17.72 -0.45 -12.57
CA GLU A 172 18.08 0.48 -13.65
C GLU A 172 18.37 -0.23 -14.99
N ASP A 173 18.62 -1.54 -14.97
CA ASP A 173 19.05 -2.32 -16.13
C ASP A 173 17.94 -3.19 -16.76
N ASP A 174 16.82 -3.38 -16.08
CA ASP A 174 15.70 -4.17 -16.56
C ASP A 174 14.40 -3.38 -16.35
N GLU A 175 13.50 -3.42 -17.31
CA GLU A 175 12.12 -2.93 -17.21
C GLU A 175 11.30 -3.79 -16.21
N GLU A 176 11.96 -4.45 -15.26
CA GLU A 176 11.40 -5.34 -14.25
C GLU A 176 11.60 -4.75 -12.84
N TYR A 177 10.54 -4.71 -12.07
CA TYR A 177 10.58 -4.31 -10.67
C TYR A 177 10.90 -5.52 -9.79
N ILE A 178 12.00 -5.44 -9.03
CA ILE A 178 12.44 -6.51 -8.14
C ILE A 178 11.94 -6.24 -6.72
N TYR A 179 11.30 -7.21 -6.18
CA TYR A 179 10.62 -7.21 -4.93
C TYR A 179 11.24 -8.25 -3.99
N ASN A 180 11.73 -7.82 -2.86
CA ASN A 180 12.41 -8.68 -1.90
C ASN A 180 11.63 -8.81 -0.59
N LEU A 181 11.11 -10.00 -0.31
CA LEU A 181 10.48 -10.36 0.96
C LEU A 181 11.47 -10.41 2.14
N GLU A 182 12.79 -10.38 1.88
CA GLU A 182 13.80 -10.52 2.93
C GLU A 182 13.97 -9.30 3.82
N ASP A 183 13.68 -8.09 3.30
CA ASP A 183 13.84 -6.85 4.07
C ASP A 183 12.68 -6.58 5.07
N ALA A 184 11.65 -7.39 5.02
CA ALA A 184 10.52 -7.28 5.95
C ALA A 184 10.81 -7.88 7.34
N HIS A 185 11.91 -8.65 7.49
CA HIS A 185 12.23 -9.44 8.70
C HIS A 185 13.54 -9.08 9.40
N ASP A 186 14.24 -7.99 9.01
CA ASP A 186 15.45 -7.54 9.72
C ASP A 186 15.20 -6.35 10.67
#